data_c99bd842f32d59d619960f99c60cbc22
#
_entry.id   c99bd842f32d59d619960f99c60cbc22
#
_cell.length_a   1.000
_cell.length_b   1.000
_cell.length_c   1.000
_cell.angle_alpha   90.00
_cell.angle_beta   90.00
_cell.angle_gamma   90.00
#
_symmetry.space_group_name_H-M   'P 1'
#
loop_
_entity.id
_entity.type
_entity.pdbx_description
1 polymer ?
#
loop_
_entity_poly.entity_id
_entity_poly.type
_entity_poly.pdbx_seq_one_letter_code
_entity_poly.pdbx_strand_id
1 'polypeptide(L)'
;YTLPKGLTASTGLDALTHAIEGLITKGAWEMSDMFEIKAIEMIARHLETAVSDPTNAEARNGMAVAQYIAGMAFSNVGLGVVHGMAHPLGAIFDIPHGVANALLLPVIMEFNAPAALPKYVDIAKAMNVYKDGMSREEAAKAAVDAVKTLSVKVGIPQHLSELGIKAVSYTHLTLPT
;
A
#
# COMPACT_ATOMS: atom_id res chain seq x y z
N TYR A 1 -9.16 14.24 -16.88
CA TYR A 1 -9.11 13.63 -15.54
C TYR A 1 -10.50 13.10 -15.17
N THR A 2 -10.79 11.84 -15.59
CA THR A 2 -12.16 11.26 -15.50
C THR A 2 -12.26 10.09 -14.51
N LEU A 3 -11.14 9.66 -13.90
CA LEU A 3 -11.14 8.53 -12.96
C LEU A 3 -11.94 8.89 -11.70
N PRO A 4 -12.99 8.11 -11.32
CA PRO A 4 -13.80 8.36 -10.12
C PRO A 4 -12.98 8.30 -8.83
N LYS A 5 -13.47 8.99 -7.78
CA LYS A 5 -12.78 9.07 -6.48
C LYS A 5 -12.46 7.69 -5.90
N GLY A 6 -13.42 6.77 -5.87
CA GLY A 6 -13.22 5.41 -5.33
C GLY A 6 -12.14 4.63 -6.09
N LEU A 7 -12.13 4.72 -7.44
CA LEU A 7 -11.07 4.09 -8.23
C LEU A 7 -9.72 4.80 -8.03
N THR A 8 -9.69 6.12 -7.91
CA THR A 8 -8.45 6.85 -7.61
C THR A 8 -7.87 6.41 -6.26
N ALA A 9 -8.71 6.24 -5.26
CA ALA A 9 -8.30 5.78 -3.93
C ALA A 9 -7.75 4.34 -3.97
N SER A 10 -8.53 3.41 -4.53
CA SER A 10 -8.16 1.99 -4.55
C SER A 10 -6.92 1.72 -5.40
N THR A 11 -6.84 2.28 -6.61
CA THR A 11 -5.65 2.11 -7.47
C THR A 11 -4.43 2.84 -6.93
N GLY A 12 -4.62 3.97 -6.24
CA GLY A 12 -3.51 4.69 -5.60
C GLY A 12 -2.93 3.94 -4.40
N LEU A 13 -3.77 3.32 -3.58
CA LEU A 13 -3.29 2.46 -2.50
C LEU A 13 -2.77 1.11 -3.01
N ASP A 14 -3.25 0.61 -4.13
CA ASP A 14 -2.66 -0.53 -4.81
C ASP A 14 -1.22 -0.23 -5.26
N ALA A 15 -0.99 0.93 -5.86
CA ALA A 15 0.36 1.40 -6.20
C ALA A 15 1.25 1.57 -4.95
N LEU A 16 0.70 2.03 -3.82
CA LEU A 16 1.42 2.07 -2.54
C LEU A 16 1.77 0.67 -2.05
N THR A 17 0.85 -0.28 -2.20
CA THR A 17 1.09 -1.68 -1.83
C THR A 17 2.21 -2.28 -2.67
N HIS A 18 2.22 -2.05 -3.99
CA HIS A 18 3.31 -2.46 -4.88
C HIS A 18 4.65 -1.92 -4.38
N ALA A 19 4.72 -0.61 -4.09
CA ALA A 19 5.95 0.04 -3.66
C ALA A 19 6.43 -0.48 -2.29
N ILE A 20 5.55 -0.66 -1.32
CA ILE A 20 5.92 -1.17 0.01
C ILE A 20 6.35 -2.64 -0.07
N GLU A 21 5.60 -3.50 -0.76
CA GLU A 21 5.96 -4.92 -0.88
C GLU A 21 7.24 -5.11 -1.69
N GLY A 22 7.41 -4.37 -2.79
CA GLY A 22 8.66 -4.38 -3.57
C GLY A 22 9.87 -3.95 -2.75
N LEU A 23 9.72 -2.97 -1.86
CA LEU A 23 10.80 -2.50 -0.98
C LEU A 23 11.21 -3.54 0.07
N ILE A 24 10.26 -4.30 0.64
CA ILE A 24 10.51 -5.25 1.73
C ILE A 24 10.74 -6.68 1.26
N THR A 25 10.55 -6.99 -0.02
CA THR A 25 10.79 -8.33 -0.56
C THR A 25 12.26 -8.74 -0.44
N LYS A 26 12.52 -10.06 -0.36
CA LYS A 26 13.90 -10.59 -0.32
C LYS A 26 14.69 -10.37 -1.60
N GLY A 27 14.01 -10.10 -2.71
CA GLY A 27 14.61 -9.75 -3.99
C GLY A 27 15.02 -8.28 -4.12
N ALA A 28 14.68 -7.44 -3.14
CA ALA A 28 14.97 -6.00 -3.17
C ALA A 28 16.48 -5.71 -3.11
N TRP A 29 16.91 -4.70 -3.85
CA TRP A 29 18.29 -4.24 -3.96
C TRP A 29 18.32 -2.72 -4.17
N GLU A 30 19.49 -2.11 -4.14
CA GLU A 30 19.65 -0.66 -4.07
C GLU A 30 18.90 0.12 -5.16
N MET A 31 18.85 -0.41 -6.38
CA MET A 31 18.13 0.27 -7.48
C MET A 31 16.62 0.15 -7.32
N SER A 32 16.09 -1.03 -6.96
CA SER A 32 14.66 -1.18 -6.69
C SER A 32 14.22 -0.32 -5.51
N ASP A 33 15.01 -0.30 -4.43
CA ASP A 33 14.75 0.52 -3.25
C ASP A 33 14.59 2.00 -3.59
N MET A 34 15.48 2.51 -4.44
CA MET A 34 15.44 3.92 -4.88
C MET A 34 14.12 4.26 -5.56
N PHE A 35 13.62 3.40 -6.42
CA PHE A 35 12.33 3.59 -7.10
C PHE A 35 11.15 3.43 -6.14
N GLU A 36 11.16 2.40 -5.28
CA GLU A 36 10.05 2.14 -4.36
C GLU A 36 9.93 3.25 -3.31
N ILE A 37 11.03 3.70 -2.71
CA ILE A 37 11.04 4.82 -1.77
C ILE A 37 10.48 6.08 -2.44
N LYS A 38 10.88 6.35 -3.69
CA LYS A 38 10.37 7.51 -4.43
C LYS A 38 8.88 7.38 -4.75
N ALA A 39 8.41 6.20 -5.11
CA ALA A 39 6.98 5.95 -5.33
C ALA A 39 6.17 6.18 -4.04
N ILE A 40 6.62 5.65 -2.89
CA ILE A 40 5.97 5.85 -1.59
C ILE A 40 5.88 7.34 -1.24
N GLU A 41 6.97 8.10 -1.39
CA GLU A 41 7.00 9.55 -1.15
C GLU A 41 5.97 10.29 -2.00
N MET A 42 5.92 9.98 -3.28
CA MET A 42 5.01 10.64 -4.21
C MET A 42 3.55 10.30 -3.94
N ILE A 43 3.24 9.03 -3.64
CA ILE A 43 1.87 8.60 -3.31
C ILE A 43 1.42 9.26 -2.01
N ALA A 44 2.25 9.26 -0.97
CA ALA A 44 1.95 9.91 0.30
C ALA A 44 1.65 11.40 0.14
N ARG A 45 2.34 12.07 -0.79
CA ARG A 45 2.15 13.51 -1.10
C ARG A 45 0.88 13.80 -1.89
N HIS A 46 0.53 12.94 -2.84
CA HIS A 46 -0.43 13.30 -3.90
C HIS A 46 -1.77 12.58 -3.81
N LEU A 47 -1.86 11.39 -3.16
CA LEU A 47 -3.06 10.56 -3.24
C LEU A 47 -4.28 11.23 -2.61
N GLU A 48 -4.16 11.82 -1.41
CA GLU A 48 -5.27 12.48 -0.72
C GLU A 48 -5.85 13.62 -1.59
N THR A 49 -4.98 14.45 -2.17
CA THR A 49 -5.39 15.54 -3.07
C THR A 49 -6.00 15.00 -4.36
N ALA A 50 -5.43 13.96 -4.97
CA ALA A 50 -5.97 13.39 -6.20
C ALA A 50 -7.36 12.79 -6.02
N VAL A 51 -7.68 12.30 -4.80
CA VAL A 51 -9.02 11.78 -4.44
C VAL A 51 -10.00 12.91 -4.11
N SER A 52 -9.58 13.90 -3.31
CA SER A 52 -10.45 15.00 -2.87
C SER A 52 -10.76 15.99 -3.99
N ASP A 53 -9.74 16.34 -4.79
CA ASP A 53 -9.84 17.21 -5.96
C ASP A 53 -9.39 16.47 -7.23
N PRO A 54 -10.32 15.82 -7.94
CA PRO A 54 -9.99 15.07 -9.16
C PRO A 54 -9.53 15.97 -10.33
N THR A 55 -9.65 17.27 -10.24
CA THR A 55 -9.20 18.24 -11.26
C THR A 55 -7.78 18.74 -11.04
N ASN A 56 -7.20 18.47 -9.88
CA ASN A 56 -5.84 18.87 -9.54
C ASN A 56 -4.82 18.15 -10.44
N ALA A 57 -4.30 18.86 -11.42
CA ALA A 57 -3.39 18.31 -12.43
C ALA A 57 -2.05 17.85 -11.82
N GLU A 58 -1.53 18.58 -10.83
CA GLU A 58 -0.27 18.23 -10.15
C GLU A 58 -0.41 16.88 -9.40
N ALA A 59 -1.47 16.75 -8.60
CA ALA A 59 -1.72 15.52 -7.85
C ALA A 59 -1.96 14.32 -8.79
N ARG A 60 -2.73 14.50 -9.88
CA ARG A 60 -2.96 13.46 -10.89
C ARG A 60 -1.69 13.04 -11.61
N ASN A 61 -0.86 13.99 -12.02
CA ASN A 61 0.42 13.70 -12.64
C ASN A 61 1.37 13.01 -11.64
N GLY A 62 1.40 13.49 -10.38
CA GLY A 62 2.17 12.86 -9.33
C GLY A 62 1.81 11.39 -9.14
N MET A 63 0.52 11.06 -9.08
CA MET A 63 0.05 9.69 -8.97
C MET A 63 0.38 8.84 -10.22
N ALA A 64 0.24 9.40 -11.43
CA ALA A 64 0.57 8.69 -12.66
C ALA A 64 2.05 8.33 -12.74
N VAL A 65 2.94 9.24 -12.33
CA VAL A 65 4.39 8.98 -12.28
C VAL A 65 4.72 7.98 -11.16
N ALA A 66 4.11 8.14 -9.98
CA ALA A 66 4.38 7.27 -8.83
C ALA A 66 4.05 5.80 -9.12
N GLN A 67 2.87 5.52 -9.69
CA GLN A 67 2.47 4.15 -10.04
C GLN A 67 3.38 3.56 -11.14
N TYR A 68 3.86 4.38 -12.08
CA TYR A 68 4.79 3.94 -13.11
C TYR A 68 6.16 3.57 -12.50
N ILE A 69 6.67 4.39 -11.59
CA ILE A 69 7.93 4.14 -10.86
C ILE A 69 7.82 2.86 -10.03
N ALA A 70 6.73 2.67 -9.27
CA ALA A 70 6.47 1.44 -8.53
C ALA A 70 6.43 0.23 -9.47
N GLY A 71 5.77 0.37 -10.64
CA GLY A 71 5.71 -0.66 -11.67
C GLY A 71 7.07 -1.10 -12.18
N MET A 72 7.97 -0.15 -12.41
CA MET A 72 9.35 -0.46 -12.84
C MET A 72 10.12 -1.24 -11.78
N ALA A 73 9.90 -0.96 -10.49
CA ALA A 73 10.63 -1.61 -9.41
C ALA A 73 10.08 -3.01 -9.12
N PHE A 74 8.80 -3.14 -8.71
CA PHE A 74 8.25 -4.43 -8.28
C PHE A 74 8.29 -5.51 -9.38
N SER A 75 8.23 -5.12 -10.66
CA SER A 75 8.35 -6.07 -11.77
C SER A 75 9.68 -6.81 -11.81
N ASN A 76 10.70 -6.29 -11.15
CA ASN A 76 12.04 -6.92 -11.08
C ASN A 76 12.28 -7.69 -9.79
N VAL A 77 11.53 -7.39 -8.71
CA VAL A 77 11.80 -7.94 -7.38
C VAL A 77 10.65 -8.78 -6.81
N GLY A 78 9.48 -8.69 -7.43
CA GLY A 78 8.27 -9.40 -7.00
C GLY A 78 7.51 -8.69 -5.90
N LEU A 79 6.43 -9.32 -5.46
CA LEU A 79 5.49 -8.84 -4.46
C LEU A 79 5.46 -9.78 -3.25
N GLY A 80 4.61 -9.50 -2.28
CA GLY A 80 4.55 -10.20 -1.01
C GLY A 80 3.18 -10.76 -0.65
N VAL A 81 2.96 -10.86 0.66
CA VAL A 81 1.79 -11.54 1.26
C VAL A 81 0.49 -10.78 0.99
N VAL A 82 0.52 -9.43 0.90
CA VAL A 82 -0.69 -8.64 0.62
C VAL A 82 -1.31 -9.08 -0.69
N HIS A 83 -0.54 -9.08 -1.78
CA HIS A 83 -1.02 -9.53 -3.08
C HIS A 83 -1.40 -11.01 -3.08
N GLY A 84 -0.61 -11.86 -2.38
CA GLY A 84 -0.93 -13.28 -2.22
C GLY A 84 -2.29 -13.53 -1.55
N MET A 85 -2.70 -12.67 -0.62
CA MET A 85 -4.01 -12.74 0.05
C MET A 85 -5.12 -12.01 -0.72
N ALA A 86 -4.80 -10.92 -1.41
CA ALA A 86 -5.77 -10.15 -2.18
C ALA A 86 -6.33 -10.92 -3.38
N HIS A 87 -5.51 -11.74 -4.05
CA HIS A 87 -5.96 -12.54 -5.20
C HIS A 87 -7.09 -13.51 -4.85
N PRO A 88 -6.99 -14.37 -3.81
CA PRO A 88 -8.11 -15.21 -3.38
C PRO A 88 -9.36 -14.41 -2.97
N LEU A 89 -9.20 -13.27 -2.30
CA LEU A 89 -10.33 -12.41 -1.93
C LEU A 89 -11.07 -11.90 -3.18
N GLY A 90 -10.34 -11.45 -4.19
CA GLY A 90 -10.91 -11.04 -5.46
C GLY A 90 -11.61 -12.20 -6.19
N ALA A 91 -10.97 -13.37 -6.26
CA ALA A 91 -11.48 -14.53 -6.98
C ALA A 91 -12.74 -15.13 -6.35
N ILE A 92 -12.85 -15.15 -5.00
CA ILE A 92 -13.93 -15.82 -4.29
C ILE A 92 -15.09 -14.86 -3.99
N PHE A 93 -14.79 -13.60 -3.69
CA PHE A 93 -15.78 -12.63 -3.21
C PHE A 93 -16.01 -11.46 -4.17
N ASP A 94 -15.39 -11.48 -5.35
CA ASP A 94 -15.49 -10.42 -6.37
C ASP A 94 -15.10 -9.03 -5.83
N ILE A 95 -14.13 -8.97 -4.90
CA ILE A 95 -13.62 -7.72 -4.37
C ILE A 95 -12.67 -7.10 -5.39
N PRO A 96 -12.84 -5.81 -5.74
CA PRO A 96 -11.88 -5.12 -6.59
C PRO A 96 -10.46 -5.20 -6.02
N HIS A 97 -9.50 -5.57 -6.88
CA HIS A 97 -8.11 -5.87 -6.49
C HIS A 97 -7.47 -4.78 -5.61
N GLY A 98 -7.56 -3.51 -6.04
CA GLY A 98 -6.99 -2.40 -5.27
C GLY A 98 -7.67 -2.16 -3.92
N VAL A 99 -8.96 -2.53 -3.76
CA VAL A 99 -9.65 -2.48 -2.47
C VAL A 99 -9.14 -3.58 -1.55
N ALA A 100 -8.98 -4.80 -2.06
CA ALA A 100 -8.44 -5.93 -1.29
C ALA A 100 -7.02 -5.63 -0.79
N ASN A 101 -6.14 -5.14 -1.68
CA ASN A 101 -4.78 -4.75 -1.32
C ASN A 101 -4.77 -3.63 -0.26
N ALA A 102 -5.54 -2.56 -0.47
CA ALA A 102 -5.59 -1.42 0.44
C ALA A 102 -6.07 -1.79 1.85
N LEU A 103 -7.03 -2.72 1.94
CA LEU A 103 -7.56 -3.21 3.22
C LEU A 103 -6.56 -4.10 3.96
N LEU A 104 -5.86 -4.97 3.24
CA LEU A 104 -4.90 -5.91 3.83
C LEU A 104 -3.57 -5.25 4.20
N LEU A 105 -3.14 -4.22 3.45
CA LEU A 105 -1.82 -3.63 3.56
C LEU A 105 -1.42 -3.27 5.00
N PRO A 106 -2.20 -2.51 5.80
CA PRO A 106 -1.76 -2.13 7.14
C PRO A 106 -1.54 -3.32 8.07
N VAL A 107 -2.40 -4.34 7.98
CA VAL A 107 -2.32 -5.54 8.83
C VAL A 107 -1.08 -6.36 8.49
N ILE A 108 -0.82 -6.54 7.20
CA ILE A 108 0.36 -7.29 6.75
C ILE A 108 1.65 -6.49 6.99
N MET A 109 1.60 -5.18 6.92
CA MET A 109 2.73 -4.34 7.32
C MET A 109 3.10 -4.56 8.80
N GLU A 110 2.12 -4.60 9.71
CA GLU A 110 2.37 -4.93 11.14
C GLU A 110 3.02 -6.29 11.29
N PHE A 111 2.54 -7.29 10.57
CA PHE A 111 3.09 -8.65 10.59
C PHE A 111 4.54 -8.70 10.07
N ASN A 112 4.85 -7.97 8.99
CA ASN A 112 6.17 -7.98 8.35
C ASN A 112 7.21 -7.08 9.05
N ALA A 113 6.76 -6.07 9.80
CA ALA A 113 7.64 -5.05 10.38
C ALA A 113 8.83 -5.62 11.17
N PRO A 114 8.66 -6.62 12.07
CA PRO A 114 9.77 -7.16 12.84
C PRO A 114 10.90 -7.77 11.98
N ALA A 115 10.56 -8.27 10.79
CA ALA A 115 11.53 -8.90 9.89
C ALA A 115 12.27 -7.89 9.00
N ALA A 116 11.80 -6.64 8.87
CA ALA A 116 12.30 -5.66 7.91
C ALA A 116 12.43 -4.23 8.49
N LEU A 117 12.66 -4.08 9.79
CA LEU A 117 12.71 -2.79 10.49
C LEU A 117 13.50 -1.68 9.78
N PRO A 118 14.71 -1.92 9.20
CA PRO A 118 15.44 -0.87 8.47
C PRO A 118 14.63 -0.31 7.30
N LYS A 119 13.94 -1.16 6.53
CA LYS A 119 13.09 -0.74 5.41
C LYS A 119 11.86 0.07 5.87
N TYR A 120 11.31 -0.28 7.04
CA TYR A 120 10.20 0.49 7.62
C TYR A 120 10.62 1.88 8.08
N VAL A 121 11.88 2.07 8.49
CA VAL A 121 12.43 3.43 8.74
C VAL A 121 12.41 4.25 7.43
N ASP A 122 12.78 3.63 6.31
CA ASP A 122 12.76 4.31 5.01
C ASP A 122 11.33 4.63 4.56
N ILE A 123 10.36 3.72 4.80
CA ILE A 123 8.93 3.98 4.57
C ILE A 123 8.46 5.16 5.42
N ALA A 124 8.80 5.20 6.73
CA ALA A 124 8.42 6.30 7.62
C ALA A 124 8.98 7.65 7.15
N LYS A 125 10.22 7.66 6.65
CA LYS A 125 10.84 8.86 6.04
C LYS A 125 10.12 9.27 4.77
N ALA A 126 9.88 8.35 3.86
CA ALA A 126 9.19 8.60 2.60
C ALA A 126 7.76 9.14 2.81
N MET A 127 7.06 8.65 3.83
CA MET A 127 5.73 9.13 4.23
C MET A 127 5.76 10.40 5.10
N ASN A 128 6.96 10.94 5.37
CA ASN A 128 7.15 12.16 6.17
C ASN A 128 6.61 12.05 7.62
N VAL A 129 6.72 10.88 8.23
CA VAL A 129 6.29 10.62 9.62
C VAL A 129 7.44 10.24 10.55
N TYR A 130 8.64 10.06 10.02
CA TYR A 130 9.86 9.83 10.81
C TYR A 130 10.24 11.09 11.58
N LYS A 131 10.64 10.93 12.84
CA LYS A 131 11.20 12.00 13.68
C LYS A 131 12.58 11.58 14.20
N ASP A 132 13.49 12.53 14.28
CA ASP A 132 14.82 12.28 14.82
C ASP A 132 14.75 11.69 16.24
N GLY A 133 15.53 10.66 16.47
CA GLY A 133 15.56 9.94 17.75
C GLY A 133 14.57 8.77 17.87
N MET A 134 13.69 8.54 16.90
CA MET A 134 12.86 7.34 16.91
C MET A 134 13.69 6.07 16.82
N SER A 135 13.34 5.06 17.63
CA SER A 135 13.78 3.69 17.42
C SER A 135 13.25 3.13 16.09
N ARG A 136 13.81 2.01 15.64
CA ARG A 136 13.32 1.36 14.41
C ARG A 136 11.88 0.86 14.55
N GLU A 137 11.54 0.39 15.74
CA GLU A 137 10.18 -0.09 16.08
C GLU A 137 9.17 1.07 16.10
N GLU A 138 9.54 2.21 16.66
CA GLU A 138 8.71 3.41 16.63
C GLU A 138 8.52 3.93 15.21
N ALA A 139 9.57 3.94 14.39
CA ALA A 139 9.47 4.32 12.99
C ALA A 139 8.59 3.35 12.19
N ALA A 140 8.72 2.03 12.44
CA ALA A 140 7.87 1.03 11.80
C ALA A 140 6.40 1.21 12.17
N LYS A 141 6.11 1.44 13.45
CA LYS A 141 4.75 1.76 13.90
C LYS A 141 4.22 3.03 13.25
N ALA A 142 5.02 4.09 13.19
CA ALA A 142 4.63 5.35 12.54
C ALA A 142 4.30 5.16 11.05
N ALA A 143 5.09 4.33 10.34
CA ALA A 143 4.83 3.99 8.93
C ALA A 143 3.48 3.28 8.75
N VAL A 144 3.20 2.27 9.58
CA VAL A 144 1.92 1.53 9.56
C VAL A 144 0.75 2.46 9.87
N ASP A 145 0.86 3.28 10.92
CA ASP A 145 -0.19 4.23 11.32
C ASP A 145 -0.44 5.29 10.23
N ALA A 146 0.59 5.70 9.50
CA ALA A 146 0.46 6.63 8.36
C ALA A 146 -0.31 5.99 7.21
N VAL A 147 -0.04 4.73 6.87
CA VAL A 147 -0.80 3.99 5.84
C VAL A 147 -2.26 3.81 6.25
N LYS A 148 -2.52 3.43 7.50
CA LYS A 148 -3.89 3.34 8.05
C LYS A 148 -4.63 4.68 7.92
N THR A 149 -3.97 5.77 8.34
CA THR A 149 -4.54 7.11 8.27
C THR A 149 -4.86 7.51 6.84
N LEU A 150 -3.95 7.26 5.90
CA LEU A 150 -4.16 7.55 4.48
C LEU A 150 -5.34 6.75 3.94
N SER A 151 -5.41 5.45 4.24
CA SER A 151 -6.51 4.55 3.83
C SER A 151 -7.87 5.07 4.29
N VAL A 152 -7.99 5.48 5.55
CA VAL A 152 -9.22 6.09 6.09
C VAL A 152 -9.56 7.40 5.37
N LYS A 153 -8.60 8.29 5.19
CA LYS A 153 -8.79 9.59 4.54
C LYS A 153 -9.29 9.49 3.10
N VAL A 154 -8.83 8.49 2.36
CA VAL A 154 -9.27 8.29 0.97
C VAL A 154 -10.51 7.40 0.85
N GLY A 155 -11.09 6.97 1.98
CA GLY A 155 -12.39 6.29 2.01
C GLY A 155 -12.35 4.80 1.67
N ILE A 156 -11.25 4.11 1.95
CA ILE A 156 -11.18 2.65 1.83
C ILE A 156 -11.88 1.99 3.02
N PRO A 157 -12.67 0.93 2.79
CA PRO A 157 -13.22 0.11 3.88
C PRO A 157 -12.11 -0.39 4.81
N GLN A 158 -12.38 -0.41 6.12
CA GLN A 158 -11.39 -0.82 7.12
C GLN A 158 -11.57 -2.26 7.57
N HIS A 159 -12.70 -2.87 7.25
CA HIS A 159 -13.05 -4.24 7.63
C HIS A 159 -13.65 -5.00 6.45
N LEU A 160 -13.33 -6.29 6.34
CA LEU A 160 -13.91 -7.19 5.34
C LEU A 160 -15.44 -7.31 5.49
N SER A 161 -15.96 -7.12 6.70
CA SER A 161 -17.42 -7.11 6.97
C SER A 161 -18.15 -5.96 6.26
N GLU A 162 -17.49 -4.83 6.02
CA GLU A 162 -18.05 -3.71 5.24
C GLU A 162 -18.23 -4.06 3.77
N LEU A 163 -17.51 -5.07 3.29
CA LEU A 163 -17.62 -5.63 1.94
C LEU A 163 -18.61 -6.83 1.87
N GLY A 164 -19.38 -7.06 2.94
CA GLY A 164 -20.36 -8.14 3.03
C GLY A 164 -19.77 -9.53 3.30
N ILE A 165 -18.48 -9.64 3.59
CA ILE A 165 -17.83 -10.91 3.86
C ILE A 165 -18.01 -11.29 5.33
N LYS A 166 -18.55 -12.49 5.56
CA LYS A 166 -18.81 -13.02 6.92
C LYS A 166 -17.59 -13.75 7.47
N ALA A 167 -17.37 -13.68 8.79
CA ALA A 167 -16.24 -14.32 9.47
C ALA A 167 -16.09 -15.83 9.15
N VAL A 168 -17.19 -16.55 9.01
CA VAL A 168 -17.20 -17.98 8.67
C VAL A 168 -16.55 -18.27 7.30
N SER A 169 -16.53 -17.30 6.40
CA SER A 169 -15.96 -17.47 5.05
C SER A 169 -14.42 -17.49 5.05
N TYR A 170 -13.75 -16.99 6.08
CA TYR A 170 -12.28 -17.00 6.18
C TYR A 170 -11.68 -18.35 6.53
N THR A 171 -12.46 -19.20 7.24
CA THR A 171 -11.96 -20.50 7.71
C THR A 171 -11.75 -21.50 6.58
N HIS A 172 -12.21 -21.19 5.38
CA HIS A 172 -12.08 -22.02 4.17
C HIS A 172 -11.05 -21.49 3.16
N LEU A 173 -10.42 -20.35 3.44
CA LEU A 173 -9.30 -19.84 2.64
C LEU A 173 -8.01 -20.56 3.05
N THR A 174 -7.85 -21.79 2.60
CA THR A 174 -6.54 -22.44 2.66
C THR A 174 -5.66 -21.82 1.57
N LEU A 175 -4.53 -21.24 1.99
CA LEU A 175 -3.48 -20.85 1.03
C LEU A 175 -3.07 -22.11 0.26
N PRO A 176 -2.96 -22.06 -1.08
CA PRO A 176 -2.35 -23.15 -1.82
C PRO A 176 -0.93 -23.34 -1.31
N THR A 177 -0.63 -24.51 -0.80
CA THR A 177 0.72 -24.96 -0.39
C THR A 177 1.63 -25.08 -1.58
#